data_92d12b9ae1eac9d8274239a57d5dff91
#
_entry.id   92d12b9ae1eac9d8274239a57d5dff91
#
_cell.length_a   1.000
_cell.length_b   1.000
_cell.length_c   1.000
_cell.angle_alpha   90.00
_cell.angle_beta   90.00
_cell.angle_gamma   90.00
#
_symmetry.space_group_name_H-M   'P 1'
#
loop_
_entity.id
_entity.type
_entity.pdbx_description
1 polymer ?
#
loop_
_entity_poly.entity_id
_entity_poly.type
_entity_poly.pdbx_seq_one_letter_code
_entity_poly.pdbx_strand_id
1 'polypeptide(L)'
;TKNNIIIYNKSGRLIDSWGSEFPGAHGLTLQQNGKEDFLFITDTNKHQVYKSTIDGKILLTIDPPQDLPAYKNNNKAFVPTETTVLPNGDFYIADGYGAQHVLHYDENGKLKNAFGGRGTKDENLDNAHGITVDTRTGTTTLIVTDRNKNCFKRFSLDGKLMEIIQLPGAGVCRPVIKGDYLYAAVLRSPMSVEKSGFVTILNKENKVVSNIGGTEPIYENGKLKTMAQADKIFAHPHDVCVDDEGSIYVAQWASGKVYPYKLTRV
;
A
#
# COMPACT_ATOMS: atom_id res chain seq x y z
N THR A 1 -15.75 12.78 -5.07
CA THR A 1 -15.58 13.06 -6.52
C THR A 1 -16.55 12.19 -7.31
N LYS A 2 -17.00 12.66 -8.48
CA LYS A 2 -17.85 11.85 -9.37
C LYS A 2 -17.07 10.67 -9.94
N ASN A 3 -15.78 10.89 -10.25
CA ASN A 3 -14.85 9.90 -10.78
C ASN A 3 -13.74 9.66 -9.75
N ASN A 4 -13.32 8.43 -9.58
CA ASN A 4 -12.33 8.04 -8.55
C ASN A 4 -10.92 7.82 -9.12
N ILE A 5 -10.81 7.63 -10.44
CA ILE A 5 -9.52 7.60 -11.15
C ILE A 5 -9.33 8.94 -11.83
N ILE A 6 -8.24 9.62 -11.48
CA ILE A 6 -7.93 10.97 -11.98
C ILE A 6 -6.55 10.93 -12.64
N ILE A 7 -6.48 11.39 -13.87
CA ILE A 7 -5.26 11.36 -14.68
C ILE A 7 -4.75 12.78 -14.89
N TYR A 8 -3.53 13.03 -14.43
CA TYR A 8 -2.82 14.29 -14.64
C TYR A 8 -1.62 14.12 -15.55
N ASN A 9 -1.27 15.16 -16.27
CA ASN A 9 0.04 15.22 -16.92
C ASN A 9 1.15 15.61 -15.90
N LYS A 10 2.42 15.54 -16.35
CA LYS A 10 3.59 15.89 -15.51
C LYS A 10 3.57 17.33 -14.96
N SER A 11 2.83 18.26 -15.59
CA SER A 11 2.65 19.64 -15.11
C SER A 11 1.48 19.81 -14.12
N GLY A 12 0.79 18.71 -13.76
CA GLY A 12 -0.35 18.73 -12.84
C GLY A 12 -1.67 19.16 -13.48
N ARG A 13 -1.74 19.27 -14.83
CA ARG A 13 -3.02 19.56 -15.52
C ARG A 13 -3.83 18.27 -15.64
N LEU A 14 -5.11 18.35 -15.28
CA LEU A 14 -6.07 17.25 -15.48
C LEU A 14 -6.16 16.92 -16.98
N ILE A 15 -5.98 15.63 -17.32
CA ILE A 15 -6.12 15.09 -18.67
C ILE A 15 -7.46 14.39 -18.80
N ASP A 16 -7.78 13.48 -17.87
CA ASP A 16 -8.97 12.64 -17.90
C ASP A 16 -9.38 12.20 -16.50
N SER A 17 -10.60 11.68 -16.37
CA SER A 17 -11.08 11.05 -15.14
C SER A 17 -12.21 10.08 -15.43
N TRP A 18 -12.19 8.92 -14.77
CA TRP A 18 -13.19 7.86 -14.88
C TRP A 18 -13.35 7.12 -13.55
N GLY A 19 -14.12 6.04 -13.49
CA GLY A 19 -14.24 5.21 -12.29
C GLY A 19 -15.35 5.65 -11.36
N SER A 20 -16.44 6.24 -11.88
CA SER A 20 -17.63 6.56 -11.07
C SER A 20 -18.32 5.30 -10.51
N GLU A 21 -18.03 4.15 -11.09
CA GLU A 21 -18.49 2.84 -10.67
C GLU A 21 -17.76 2.27 -9.45
N PHE A 22 -16.68 2.90 -8.97
CA PHE A 22 -15.90 2.46 -7.81
C PHE A 22 -16.14 3.36 -6.59
N PRO A 23 -17.28 3.23 -5.88
CA PRO A 23 -17.62 4.13 -4.77
C PRO A 23 -16.67 4.05 -3.58
N GLY A 24 -15.94 2.95 -3.43
CA GLY A 24 -14.98 2.70 -2.38
C GLY A 24 -13.55 2.48 -2.90
N ALA A 25 -13.19 3.07 -4.07
CA ALA A 25 -11.84 2.95 -4.59
C ALA A 25 -10.80 3.33 -3.54
N HIS A 26 -9.82 2.44 -3.26
CA HIS A 26 -8.85 2.61 -2.20
C HIS A 26 -7.41 2.40 -2.69
N GLY A 27 -7.02 1.19 -3.05
CA GLY A 27 -5.70 0.88 -3.60
C GLY A 27 -5.69 1.00 -5.14
N LEU A 28 -4.60 1.48 -5.68
CA LEU A 28 -4.37 1.59 -7.12
C LEU A 28 -2.95 1.13 -7.45
N THR A 29 -2.83 -0.01 -8.13
CA THR A 29 -1.54 -0.56 -8.56
C THR A 29 -1.45 -0.58 -10.08
N LEU A 30 -0.38 0.01 -10.63
CA LEU A 30 -0.05 -0.06 -12.04
C LEU A 30 0.79 -1.31 -12.30
N GLN A 31 0.33 -2.17 -13.20
CA GLN A 31 1.09 -3.28 -13.78
C GLN A 31 1.60 -2.89 -15.15
N GLN A 32 2.93 -2.84 -15.32
CA GLN A 32 3.59 -2.63 -16.60
C GLN A 32 4.21 -3.95 -17.07
N ASN A 33 3.80 -4.45 -18.22
CA ASN A 33 4.33 -5.69 -18.78
C ASN A 33 5.12 -5.50 -20.10
N GLY A 34 5.39 -4.25 -20.47
CA GLY A 34 6.14 -3.85 -21.67
C GLY A 34 5.35 -3.88 -22.98
N LYS A 35 4.10 -4.35 -22.97
CA LYS A 35 3.19 -4.35 -24.14
C LYS A 35 1.93 -3.52 -23.86
N GLU A 36 1.31 -3.77 -22.74
CA GLU A 36 0.09 -3.11 -22.27
C GLU A 36 0.20 -2.84 -20.80
N ASP A 37 -0.31 -1.71 -20.34
CA ASP A 37 -0.38 -1.35 -18.94
C ASP A 37 -1.78 -1.64 -18.41
N PHE A 38 -1.84 -2.16 -17.18
CA PHE A 38 -3.08 -2.48 -16.49
C PHE A 38 -3.13 -1.80 -15.12
N LEU A 39 -4.34 -1.53 -14.67
CA LEU A 39 -4.60 -1.06 -13.32
C LEU A 39 -5.27 -2.15 -12.50
N PHE A 40 -4.81 -2.35 -11.26
CA PHE A 40 -5.54 -3.07 -10.24
C PHE A 40 -6.13 -2.06 -9.28
N ILE A 41 -7.44 -2.17 -9.03
CA ILE A 41 -8.23 -1.24 -8.23
C ILE A 41 -8.93 -2.03 -7.14
N THR A 42 -8.70 -1.68 -5.87
CA THR A 42 -9.48 -2.23 -4.76
C THR A 42 -10.67 -1.34 -4.48
N ASP A 43 -11.83 -1.92 -4.22
CA ASP A 43 -13.03 -1.20 -3.81
C ASP A 43 -13.55 -1.74 -2.48
N THR A 44 -13.39 -0.95 -1.43
CA THR A 44 -13.76 -1.30 -0.06
C THR A 44 -15.27 -1.36 0.16
N ASN A 45 -16.05 -0.62 -0.62
CA ASN A 45 -17.52 -0.59 -0.50
C ASN A 45 -18.19 -1.70 -1.29
N LYS A 46 -17.63 -2.05 -2.45
CA LYS A 46 -18.12 -3.18 -3.27
C LYS A 46 -17.56 -4.52 -2.80
N HIS A 47 -16.54 -4.51 -1.94
CA HIS A 47 -15.87 -5.73 -1.50
C HIS A 47 -15.27 -6.52 -2.68
N GLN A 48 -14.61 -5.82 -3.60
CA GLN A 48 -14.10 -6.38 -4.85
C GLN A 48 -12.73 -5.80 -5.20
N VAL A 49 -12.00 -6.53 -6.04
CA VAL A 49 -10.80 -6.03 -6.71
C VAL A 49 -10.98 -6.19 -8.21
N TYR A 50 -10.53 -5.18 -8.96
CA TYR A 50 -10.67 -5.14 -10.41
C TYR A 50 -9.29 -5.05 -11.07
N LYS A 51 -9.13 -5.78 -12.18
CA LYS A 51 -8.08 -5.52 -13.16
C LYS A 51 -8.73 -4.82 -14.35
N SER A 52 -8.17 -3.69 -14.78
CA SER A 52 -8.67 -2.93 -15.92
C SER A 52 -7.55 -2.50 -16.85
N THR A 53 -7.91 -2.11 -18.07
CA THR A 53 -7.05 -1.30 -18.92
C THR A 53 -6.90 0.11 -18.34
N ILE A 54 -5.94 0.89 -18.86
CA ILE A 54 -5.70 2.29 -18.40
C ILE A 54 -6.91 3.19 -18.67
N ASP A 55 -7.69 2.91 -19.71
CA ASP A 55 -8.90 3.63 -20.09
C ASP A 55 -10.19 3.12 -19.39
N GLY A 56 -10.06 2.18 -18.46
CA GLY A 56 -11.14 1.76 -17.57
C GLY A 56 -11.96 0.56 -18.01
N LYS A 57 -11.58 -0.16 -19.08
CA LYS A 57 -12.24 -1.41 -19.43
C LYS A 57 -11.90 -2.49 -18.42
N ILE A 58 -12.90 -3.03 -17.71
CA ILE A 58 -12.71 -4.12 -16.74
C ILE A 58 -12.40 -5.43 -17.49
N LEU A 59 -11.33 -6.08 -17.07
CA LEU A 59 -10.83 -7.34 -17.62
C LEU A 59 -11.05 -8.52 -16.67
N LEU A 60 -10.96 -8.25 -15.35
CA LEU A 60 -11.13 -9.25 -14.30
C LEU A 60 -11.78 -8.60 -13.07
N THR A 61 -12.67 -9.33 -12.42
CA THR A 61 -13.25 -8.96 -11.12
C THR A 61 -13.00 -10.09 -10.13
N ILE A 62 -12.46 -9.77 -8.97
CA ILE A 62 -12.26 -10.69 -7.86
C ILE A 62 -13.30 -10.40 -6.79
N ASP A 63 -14.14 -11.37 -6.56
CA ASP A 63 -15.14 -11.40 -5.50
C ASP A 63 -14.54 -12.00 -4.19
N PRO A 64 -15.21 -11.86 -3.04
CA PRO A 64 -14.82 -12.51 -1.79
C PRO A 64 -14.64 -14.02 -1.97
N PRO A 65 -13.47 -14.59 -1.61
CA PRO A 65 -13.17 -16.01 -1.87
C PRO A 65 -13.94 -16.93 -0.93
N GLN A 66 -15.08 -17.45 -1.39
CA GLN A 66 -16.03 -18.26 -0.60
C GLN A 66 -15.44 -19.59 -0.09
N ASP A 67 -14.35 -20.06 -0.67
CA ASP A 67 -13.65 -21.28 -0.25
C ASP A 67 -12.88 -21.10 1.06
N LEU A 68 -12.61 -19.86 1.45
CA LEU A 68 -11.95 -19.56 2.72
C LEU A 68 -12.97 -19.34 3.84
N PRO A 69 -12.79 -19.98 5.01
CA PRO A 69 -13.73 -19.87 6.13
C PRO A 69 -14.03 -18.42 6.57
N ALA A 70 -13.04 -17.53 6.46
CA ALA A 70 -13.18 -16.12 6.84
C ALA A 70 -14.21 -15.35 6.01
N TYR A 71 -14.44 -15.77 4.75
CA TYR A 71 -15.32 -15.08 3.81
C TYR A 71 -16.58 -15.89 3.45
N LYS A 72 -16.64 -17.15 3.89
CA LYS A 72 -17.76 -18.05 3.59
C LYS A 72 -19.09 -17.47 4.08
N ASN A 73 -20.00 -17.23 3.15
CA ASN A 73 -21.30 -16.61 3.41
C ASN A 73 -21.23 -15.21 4.07
N ASN A 74 -20.08 -14.53 3.98
CA ASN A 74 -19.86 -13.22 4.56
C ASN A 74 -19.01 -12.33 3.64
N ASN A 75 -19.61 -11.83 2.57
CA ASN A 75 -18.91 -10.98 1.61
C ASN A 75 -18.36 -9.69 2.26
N LYS A 76 -19.01 -9.19 3.32
CA LYS A 76 -18.57 -7.99 4.05
C LYS A 76 -17.28 -8.19 4.84
N ALA A 77 -16.82 -9.42 5.01
CA ALA A 77 -15.52 -9.71 5.62
C ALA A 77 -14.34 -9.43 4.67
N PHE A 78 -14.60 -9.28 3.36
CA PHE A 78 -13.59 -8.91 2.38
C PHE A 78 -13.63 -7.41 2.13
N VAL A 79 -12.62 -6.70 2.63
CA VAL A 79 -12.50 -5.23 2.47
C VAL A 79 -11.07 -4.92 2.03
N PRO A 80 -10.77 -5.17 0.73
CA PRO A 80 -9.42 -5.11 0.19
C PRO A 80 -8.88 -3.68 0.18
N THR A 81 -7.63 -3.53 0.60
CA THR A 81 -6.99 -2.22 0.70
C THR A 81 -5.94 -1.97 -0.37
N GLU A 82 -5.21 -3.00 -0.79
CA GLU A 82 -4.12 -2.82 -1.75
C GLU A 82 -3.82 -4.13 -2.50
N THR A 83 -3.13 -3.98 -3.64
CA THR A 83 -2.64 -5.10 -4.45
C THR A 83 -1.17 -4.95 -4.78
N THR A 84 -0.53 -6.05 -5.16
CA THR A 84 0.78 -6.04 -5.81
C THR A 84 0.86 -7.18 -6.82
N VAL A 85 1.61 -6.99 -7.89
CA VAL A 85 1.63 -7.92 -9.04
C VAL A 85 3.05 -8.41 -9.29
N LEU A 86 3.19 -9.70 -9.51
CA LEU A 86 4.45 -10.33 -9.92
C LEU A 86 4.66 -10.24 -11.44
N PRO A 87 5.91 -10.36 -11.93
CA PRO A 87 6.20 -10.34 -13.35
C PRO A 87 5.50 -11.43 -14.18
N ASN A 88 5.15 -12.56 -13.57
CA ASN A 88 4.41 -13.64 -14.22
C ASN A 88 2.89 -13.41 -14.30
N GLY A 89 2.40 -12.28 -13.76
CA GLY A 89 0.99 -11.93 -13.74
C GLY A 89 0.23 -12.37 -12.49
N ASP A 90 0.79 -13.25 -11.66
CA ASP A 90 0.24 -13.56 -10.34
C ASP A 90 0.16 -12.28 -9.50
N PHE A 91 -0.83 -12.18 -8.63
CA PHE A 91 -0.99 -11.00 -7.79
C PHE A 91 -1.43 -11.33 -6.38
N TYR A 92 -1.17 -10.39 -5.49
CA TYR A 92 -1.57 -10.48 -4.09
C TYR A 92 -2.53 -9.35 -3.75
N ILE A 93 -3.49 -9.66 -2.88
CA ILE A 93 -4.46 -8.70 -2.34
C ILE A 93 -4.27 -8.66 -0.82
N ALA A 94 -4.07 -7.47 -0.27
CA ALA A 94 -4.13 -7.23 1.16
C ALA A 94 -5.59 -6.91 1.54
N ASP A 95 -6.21 -7.74 2.39
CA ASP A 95 -7.56 -7.53 2.92
C ASP A 95 -7.52 -6.77 4.25
N GLY A 96 -6.95 -5.56 4.23
CA GLY A 96 -6.52 -4.84 5.42
C GLY A 96 -7.62 -4.21 6.25
N TYR A 97 -8.81 -4.00 5.73
CA TYR A 97 -9.98 -3.57 6.50
C TYR A 97 -10.97 -4.70 6.76
N GLY A 98 -10.74 -5.87 6.16
CA GLY A 98 -11.55 -7.07 6.33
C GLY A 98 -10.94 -8.08 7.30
N ALA A 99 -10.78 -9.32 6.85
CA ALA A 99 -10.30 -10.44 7.65
C ALA A 99 -8.78 -10.47 7.88
N GLN A 100 -8.04 -9.50 7.33
CA GLN A 100 -6.59 -9.31 7.51
C GLN A 100 -5.72 -10.37 6.79
N HIS A 101 -6.25 -11.05 5.79
CA HIS A 101 -5.46 -11.97 5.00
C HIS A 101 -4.69 -11.23 3.88
N VAL A 102 -3.58 -11.81 3.51
CA VAL A 102 -2.95 -11.63 2.19
C VAL A 102 -3.38 -12.81 1.33
N LEU A 103 -4.01 -12.52 0.20
CA LEU A 103 -4.58 -13.51 -0.72
C LEU A 103 -3.73 -13.55 -1.98
N HIS A 104 -3.24 -14.72 -2.38
CA HIS A 104 -2.47 -14.95 -3.60
C HIS A 104 -3.33 -15.55 -4.69
N TYR A 105 -3.39 -14.88 -5.82
CA TYR A 105 -4.12 -15.30 -7.02
C TYR A 105 -3.16 -15.52 -8.19
N ASP A 106 -3.52 -16.43 -9.10
CA ASP A 106 -2.88 -16.48 -10.42
C ASP A 106 -3.37 -15.33 -11.32
N GLU A 107 -2.77 -15.19 -12.50
CA GLU A 107 -3.09 -14.13 -13.47
C GLU A 107 -4.56 -14.16 -13.96
N ASN A 108 -5.23 -15.31 -13.86
CA ASN A 108 -6.61 -15.54 -14.26
C ASN A 108 -7.61 -15.33 -13.11
N GLY A 109 -7.13 -14.97 -11.90
CA GLY A 109 -7.98 -14.75 -10.73
C GLY A 109 -8.38 -16.01 -9.96
N LYS A 110 -7.64 -17.11 -10.12
CA LYS A 110 -7.82 -18.30 -9.29
C LYS A 110 -7.00 -18.17 -8.01
N LEU A 111 -7.65 -18.31 -6.85
CA LEU A 111 -6.98 -18.30 -5.55
C LEU A 111 -5.99 -19.48 -5.44
N LYS A 112 -4.77 -19.19 -5.08
CA LYS A 112 -3.67 -20.16 -4.87
C LYS A 112 -3.36 -20.40 -3.40
N ASN A 113 -3.34 -19.31 -2.60
CA ASN A 113 -2.96 -19.36 -1.19
C ASN A 113 -3.54 -18.16 -0.44
N ALA A 114 -3.60 -18.28 0.89
CA ALA A 114 -3.92 -17.20 1.81
C ALA A 114 -3.09 -17.34 3.09
N PHE A 115 -2.61 -16.22 3.65
CA PHE A 115 -1.83 -16.20 4.88
C PHE A 115 -2.12 -14.92 5.69
N GLY A 116 -1.49 -14.78 6.85
CA GLY A 116 -1.76 -13.68 7.78
C GLY A 116 -3.01 -13.95 8.60
N GLY A 117 -4.08 -13.19 8.35
CA GLY A 117 -5.32 -13.25 9.14
C GLY A 117 -5.19 -12.61 10.50
N ARG A 118 -6.34 -12.41 11.19
CA ARG A 118 -6.36 -11.88 12.55
C ARG A 118 -5.81 -12.90 13.54
N GLY A 119 -5.11 -12.42 14.58
CA GLY A 119 -4.59 -13.28 15.64
C GLY A 119 -3.49 -12.61 16.44
N THR A 120 -2.85 -13.41 17.31
CA THR A 120 -1.85 -12.93 18.29
C THR A 120 -0.42 -13.34 17.95
N LYS A 121 -0.24 -14.20 16.95
CA LYS A 121 1.10 -14.63 16.52
C LYS A 121 1.78 -13.55 15.67
N ASP A 122 3.08 -13.64 15.51
CA ASP A 122 3.86 -12.67 14.75
C ASP A 122 3.48 -12.62 13.25
N GLU A 123 3.10 -13.74 12.67
CA GLU A 123 2.62 -13.82 11.28
C GLU A 123 1.22 -13.24 11.08
N ASN A 124 0.43 -13.07 12.14
CA ASN A 124 -0.90 -12.45 12.04
C ASN A 124 -0.81 -10.94 11.83
N LEU A 125 -1.84 -10.38 11.19
CA LEU A 125 -1.91 -8.98 10.80
C LEU A 125 -3.04 -8.25 11.53
N ASP A 126 -2.82 -6.96 11.76
CA ASP A 126 -3.80 -6.03 12.28
C ASP A 126 -3.73 -4.72 11.48
N ASN A 127 -4.65 -4.55 10.55
CA ASN A 127 -4.65 -3.53 9.51
C ASN A 127 -3.54 -3.75 8.45
N ALA A 128 -3.68 -4.84 7.68
CA ALA A 128 -2.84 -5.17 6.53
C ALA A 128 -3.06 -4.16 5.38
N HIS A 129 -2.67 -2.90 5.61
CA HIS A 129 -3.12 -1.77 4.80
C HIS A 129 -2.49 -1.70 3.42
N GLY A 130 -1.25 -2.11 3.28
CA GLY A 130 -0.50 -2.04 2.02
C GLY A 130 0.35 -3.28 1.79
N ILE A 131 0.70 -3.52 0.55
CA ILE A 131 1.56 -4.63 0.14
C ILE A 131 2.39 -4.22 -1.07
N THR A 132 3.63 -4.69 -1.13
CA THR A 132 4.48 -4.56 -2.33
C THR A 132 5.39 -5.77 -2.49
N VAL A 133 5.76 -6.05 -3.73
CA VAL A 133 6.84 -7.00 -4.06
C VAL A 133 8.18 -6.32 -3.80
N ASP A 134 9.08 -6.99 -3.09
CA ASP A 134 10.44 -6.51 -2.80
C ASP A 134 11.48 -7.44 -3.41
N THR A 135 12.30 -6.90 -4.31
CA THR A 135 13.41 -7.60 -4.97
C THR A 135 14.78 -7.03 -4.59
N ARG A 136 14.86 -6.03 -3.71
CA ARG A 136 16.08 -5.28 -3.36
C ARG A 136 17.21 -6.17 -2.81
N THR A 137 16.86 -7.28 -2.18
CA THR A 137 17.83 -8.21 -1.57
C THR A 137 18.22 -9.39 -2.46
N GLY A 138 17.83 -9.38 -3.75
CA GLY A 138 18.08 -10.47 -4.71
C GLY A 138 17.11 -11.65 -4.60
N THR A 139 16.33 -11.76 -3.52
CA THR A 139 15.24 -12.73 -3.38
C THR A 139 13.90 -11.98 -3.43
N THR A 140 12.97 -12.46 -4.26
CA THR A 140 11.64 -11.86 -4.34
C THR A 140 10.83 -12.20 -3.10
N THR A 141 10.38 -11.19 -2.40
CA THR A 141 9.58 -11.28 -1.17
C THR A 141 8.42 -10.29 -1.20
N LEU A 142 7.56 -10.32 -0.20
CA LEU A 142 6.47 -9.37 -0.01
C LEU A 142 6.75 -8.54 1.25
N ILE A 143 6.58 -7.23 1.14
CA ILE A 143 6.48 -6.34 2.31
C ILE A 143 5.01 -6.00 2.51
N VAL A 144 4.48 -6.33 3.67
CA VAL A 144 3.08 -6.08 4.06
C VAL A 144 3.06 -5.10 5.21
N THR A 145 2.22 -4.09 5.10
CA THR A 145 1.96 -3.16 6.21
C THR A 145 1.15 -3.83 7.31
N ASP A 146 1.60 -3.73 8.54
CA ASP A 146 0.80 -4.01 9.74
C ASP A 146 0.64 -2.70 10.53
N ARG A 147 -0.32 -1.86 10.08
CA ARG A 147 -0.43 -0.45 10.49
C ARG A 147 -0.64 -0.29 11.99
N ASN A 148 -1.54 -1.06 12.58
CA ASN A 148 -1.85 -0.94 14.00
C ASN A 148 -0.71 -1.43 14.89
N LYS A 149 0.22 -2.23 14.35
CA LYS A 149 1.45 -2.64 15.03
C LYS A 149 2.65 -1.76 14.69
N ASN A 150 2.47 -0.69 13.91
CA ASN A 150 3.52 0.25 13.50
C ASN A 150 4.75 -0.48 12.91
N CYS A 151 4.52 -1.37 11.96
CA CYS A 151 5.60 -2.12 11.33
C CYS A 151 5.27 -2.51 9.89
N PHE A 152 6.30 -2.85 9.16
CA PHE A 152 6.18 -3.72 8.00
C PHE A 152 6.57 -5.15 8.37
N LYS A 153 5.96 -6.11 7.69
CA LYS A 153 6.31 -7.53 7.79
C LYS A 153 6.74 -8.04 6.43
N ARG A 154 7.91 -8.68 6.39
CA ARG A 154 8.40 -9.36 5.21
C ARG A 154 7.93 -10.80 5.22
N PHE A 155 7.33 -11.22 4.12
CA PHE A 155 6.92 -12.59 3.88
C PHE A 155 7.59 -13.15 2.63
N SER A 156 7.83 -14.46 2.60
CA SER A 156 8.08 -15.18 1.35
C SER A 156 6.80 -15.21 0.50
N LEU A 157 6.92 -15.55 -0.78
CA LEU A 157 5.76 -15.60 -1.68
C LEU A 157 4.71 -16.65 -1.27
N ASP A 158 5.09 -17.68 -0.53
CA ASP A 158 4.21 -18.70 0.05
C ASP A 158 3.63 -18.33 1.42
N GLY A 159 3.97 -17.14 1.95
CA GLY A 159 3.36 -16.59 3.17
C GLY A 159 4.09 -16.90 4.47
N LYS A 160 5.34 -17.38 4.43
CA LYS A 160 6.15 -17.54 5.64
C LYS A 160 6.71 -16.19 6.09
N LEU A 161 6.48 -15.83 7.36
CA LEU A 161 7.08 -14.64 7.97
C LEU A 161 8.62 -14.78 8.02
N MET A 162 9.33 -13.76 7.55
CA MET A 162 10.78 -13.70 7.49
C MET A 162 11.38 -12.64 8.40
N GLU A 163 10.71 -11.46 8.49
CA GLU A 163 11.23 -10.29 9.20
C GLU A 163 10.09 -9.39 9.67
N ILE A 164 10.26 -8.73 10.82
CA ILE A 164 9.40 -7.63 11.28
C ILE A 164 10.25 -6.36 11.33
N ILE A 165 9.88 -5.37 10.52
CA ILE A 165 10.56 -4.08 10.41
C ILE A 165 9.79 -3.08 11.28
N GLN A 166 10.28 -2.83 12.48
CA GLN A 166 9.63 -1.95 13.45
C GLN A 166 9.77 -0.49 13.07
N LEU A 167 8.65 0.23 13.11
CA LEU A 167 8.55 1.66 12.79
C LEU A 167 7.82 2.40 13.92
N PRO A 168 8.41 2.49 15.12
CA PRO A 168 7.72 2.99 16.30
C PRO A 168 7.13 4.38 16.09
N GLY A 169 5.85 4.56 16.42
CA GLY A 169 5.11 5.81 16.25
C GLY A 169 4.53 6.04 14.85
N ALA A 170 4.90 5.26 13.84
CA ALA A 170 4.48 5.48 12.47
C ALA A 170 3.31 4.58 12.06
N GLY A 171 2.13 5.15 11.88
CA GLY A 171 1.00 4.49 11.23
C GLY A 171 1.18 4.44 9.72
N VAL A 172 2.06 3.53 9.25
CA VAL A 172 2.47 3.44 7.84
C VAL A 172 1.37 2.95 6.92
N CYS A 173 1.39 3.47 5.70
CA CYS A 173 0.52 3.07 4.59
C CYS A 173 1.23 2.07 3.66
N ARG A 174 0.94 2.14 2.35
CA ARG A 174 1.55 1.24 1.37
C ARG A 174 3.08 1.47 1.29
N PRO A 175 3.89 0.40 1.34
CA PRO A 175 5.31 0.48 0.98
C PRO A 175 5.45 0.57 -0.55
N VAL A 176 6.28 1.48 -1.03
CA VAL A 176 6.59 1.67 -2.45
C VAL A 176 8.10 1.56 -2.63
N ILE A 177 8.55 0.71 -3.54
CA ILE A 177 9.97 0.48 -3.80
C ILE A 177 10.39 1.19 -5.07
N LYS A 178 11.47 1.96 -4.99
CA LYS A 178 12.17 2.55 -6.14
C LYS A 178 13.68 2.45 -5.92
N GLY A 179 14.35 1.70 -6.78
CA GLY A 179 15.78 1.38 -6.60
C GLY A 179 16.03 0.65 -5.26
N ASP A 180 17.01 1.11 -4.51
CA ASP A 180 17.40 0.54 -3.20
C ASP A 180 16.51 1.03 -2.03
N TYR A 181 15.56 1.91 -2.28
CA TYR A 181 14.77 2.56 -1.23
C TYR A 181 13.32 2.08 -1.20
N LEU A 182 12.78 2.07 0.01
CA LEU A 182 11.36 1.91 0.28
C LEU A 182 10.82 3.23 0.84
N TYR A 183 9.76 3.72 0.23
CA TYR A 183 9.05 4.94 0.58
C TYR A 183 7.69 4.57 1.15
N ALA A 184 7.23 5.26 2.18
CA ALA A 184 5.89 5.10 2.69
C ALA A 184 5.33 6.39 3.28
N ALA A 185 4.07 6.64 3.01
CA ALA A 185 3.31 7.63 3.76
C ALA A 185 3.06 7.10 5.18
N VAL A 186 3.18 7.96 6.17
CA VAL A 186 2.74 7.75 7.56
C VAL A 186 1.47 8.54 7.76
N LEU A 187 0.34 7.86 7.86
CA LEU A 187 -0.97 8.49 7.96
C LEU A 187 -1.07 9.42 9.18
N ARG A 188 -0.61 8.91 10.33
CA ARG A 188 -0.61 9.59 11.63
C ARG A 188 0.55 9.09 12.50
N SER A 189 1.01 9.92 13.39
CA SER A 189 2.13 9.61 14.30
C SER A 189 1.98 10.35 15.65
N PRO A 190 1.48 9.67 16.71
CA PRO A 190 0.87 8.33 16.71
C PRO A 190 -0.51 8.30 16.05
N MET A 191 -1.05 7.10 15.83
CA MET A 191 -2.36 6.92 15.18
C MET A 191 -3.52 7.66 15.84
N SER A 192 -3.42 7.97 17.13
CA SER A 192 -4.43 8.72 17.90
C SER A 192 -4.42 10.24 17.65
N VAL A 193 -3.38 10.76 16.97
CA VAL A 193 -3.22 12.21 16.73
C VAL A 193 -3.57 12.53 15.28
N GLU A 194 -4.59 13.39 15.10
CA GLU A 194 -5.01 13.86 13.78
C GLU A 194 -3.96 14.81 13.16
N LYS A 195 -3.86 14.78 11.84
CA LYS A 195 -2.99 15.67 11.05
C LYS A 195 -1.52 15.63 11.50
N SER A 196 -1.04 14.45 11.82
CA SER A 196 0.32 14.20 12.32
C SER A 196 1.18 13.34 11.38
N GLY A 197 0.83 13.31 10.10
CA GLY A 197 1.50 12.45 9.13
C GLY A 197 2.80 13.04 8.57
N PHE A 198 3.63 12.16 8.01
CA PHE A 198 4.87 12.48 7.31
C PHE A 198 5.19 11.39 6.28
N VAL A 199 6.31 11.50 5.55
CA VAL A 199 6.78 10.44 4.63
C VAL A 199 8.07 9.87 5.18
N THR A 200 8.13 8.53 5.32
CA THR A 200 9.34 7.81 5.77
C THR A 200 10.02 7.11 4.60
N ILE A 201 11.36 7.08 4.63
CA ILE A 201 12.21 6.45 3.62
C ILE A 201 13.16 5.47 4.30
N LEU A 202 13.15 4.23 3.85
CA LEU A 202 14.03 3.18 4.32
C LEU A 202 15.02 2.78 3.22
N ASN A 203 16.25 2.43 3.61
CA ASN A 203 17.25 1.86 2.70
C ASN A 203 17.01 0.35 2.48
N LYS A 204 17.86 -0.30 1.70
CA LYS A 204 17.73 -1.74 1.38
C LYS A 204 17.92 -2.66 2.59
N GLU A 205 18.59 -2.20 3.64
CA GLU A 205 18.70 -2.88 4.93
C GLU A 205 17.48 -2.63 5.84
N ASN A 206 16.41 -2.01 5.32
CA ASN A 206 15.19 -1.64 6.03
C ASN A 206 15.40 -0.68 7.21
N LYS A 207 16.51 0.07 7.21
CA LYS A 207 16.73 1.16 8.16
C LYS A 207 16.10 2.45 7.66
N VAL A 208 15.35 3.14 8.51
CA VAL A 208 14.85 4.48 8.22
C VAL A 208 16.04 5.42 8.08
N VAL A 209 16.11 6.11 6.94
CA VAL A 209 17.22 7.05 6.61
C VAL A 209 16.74 8.49 6.47
N SER A 210 15.43 8.69 6.32
CA SER A 210 14.84 10.03 6.23
C SER A 210 13.37 10.01 6.59
N ASN A 211 12.89 11.10 7.20
CA ASN A 211 11.48 11.36 7.46
C ASN A 211 11.13 12.77 6.97
N ILE A 212 10.51 12.89 5.80
CA ILE A 212 10.11 14.18 5.24
C ILE A 212 8.90 14.71 6.02
N GLY A 213 9.09 15.79 6.77
CA GLY A 213 8.10 16.35 7.70
C GLY A 213 8.01 15.61 9.04
N GLY A 214 8.84 14.61 9.28
CA GLY A 214 8.97 13.89 10.54
C GLY A 214 10.28 14.20 11.28
N THR A 215 10.40 13.68 12.50
CA THR A 215 11.64 13.76 13.28
C THR A 215 12.77 12.99 12.59
N GLU A 216 14.00 13.46 12.73
CA GLU A 216 15.19 12.73 12.27
C GLU A 216 15.20 11.30 12.84
N PRO A 217 15.57 10.30 12.02
CA PRO A 217 15.65 8.93 12.49
C PRO A 217 16.82 8.74 13.44
N ILE A 218 16.53 8.38 14.69
CA ILE A 218 17.54 8.15 15.72
C ILE A 218 17.57 6.68 16.08
N TYR A 219 18.77 6.09 16.08
CA TYR A 219 19.00 4.71 16.51
C TYR A 219 19.79 4.65 17.79
N GLU A 220 19.28 3.93 18.80
CA GLU A 220 20.00 3.63 20.03
C GLU A 220 20.08 2.11 20.23
N ASN A 221 21.30 1.61 20.43
CA ASN A 221 21.55 0.16 20.54
C ASN A 221 20.95 -0.65 19.38
N GLY A 222 21.01 -0.10 18.15
CA GLY A 222 20.47 -0.72 16.94
C GLY A 222 18.95 -0.66 16.78
N LYS A 223 18.21 -0.06 17.72
CA LYS A 223 16.76 0.09 17.68
C LYS A 223 16.37 1.52 17.30
N LEU A 224 15.43 1.64 16.37
CA LEU A 224 14.84 2.91 15.96
C LEU A 224 14.01 3.50 17.12
N LYS A 225 14.22 4.76 17.43
CA LYS A 225 13.40 5.52 18.37
C LYS A 225 12.05 5.85 17.78
N THR A 226 11.07 6.16 18.64
CA THR A 226 9.75 6.61 18.22
C THR A 226 9.84 7.84 17.34
N MET A 227 9.27 7.71 16.14
CA MET A 227 9.16 8.80 15.18
C MET A 227 7.89 9.61 15.46
N ALA A 228 7.92 10.89 15.09
CA ALA A 228 6.78 11.79 15.18
C ALA A 228 6.82 12.81 14.04
N GLN A 229 5.70 13.48 13.77
CA GLN A 229 5.71 14.66 12.89
C GLN A 229 6.54 15.78 13.53
N ALA A 230 7.45 16.38 12.77
CA ALA A 230 8.20 17.56 13.15
C ALA A 230 7.65 18.82 12.49
N ASP A 231 7.45 18.76 11.16
CA ASP A 231 6.93 19.86 10.36
C ASP A 231 5.54 19.53 9.85
N LYS A 232 4.61 20.48 9.95
CA LYS A 232 3.21 20.31 9.52
C LYS A 232 3.03 20.45 8.00
N ILE A 233 3.86 19.75 7.23
CA ILE A 233 3.79 19.73 5.76
C ILE A 233 2.54 18.95 5.33
N PHE A 234 2.29 17.81 5.97
CA PHE A 234 1.19 16.91 5.63
C PHE A 234 0.16 16.85 6.75
N ALA A 235 -1.10 16.67 6.36
CA ALA A 235 -2.16 16.32 7.31
C ALA A 235 -2.26 14.78 7.44
N HIS A 236 -2.74 14.12 6.42
CA HIS A 236 -2.95 12.67 6.38
C HIS A 236 -2.36 12.10 5.08
N PRO A 237 -1.04 12.05 4.91
CA PRO A 237 -0.45 11.42 3.74
C PRO A 237 -0.83 9.94 3.74
N HIS A 238 -1.38 9.47 2.63
CA HIS A 238 -1.99 8.14 2.60
C HIS A 238 -1.31 7.21 1.61
N ASP A 239 -0.73 7.77 0.56
CA ASP A 239 0.06 7.00 -0.40
C ASP A 239 1.17 7.87 -1.00
N VAL A 240 2.18 7.19 -1.55
CA VAL A 240 3.28 7.82 -2.27
C VAL A 240 3.51 7.08 -3.58
N CYS A 241 4.02 7.80 -4.59
CA CYS A 241 4.70 7.19 -5.72
C CYS A 241 5.95 7.98 -6.06
N VAL A 242 6.90 7.34 -6.75
CA VAL A 242 8.19 7.94 -7.10
C VAL A 242 8.40 7.79 -8.60
N ASP A 243 8.62 8.92 -9.30
CA ASP A 243 8.90 8.91 -10.73
C ASP A 243 10.36 8.53 -11.06
N ASP A 244 10.68 8.43 -12.35
CA ASP A 244 12.03 8.06 -12.79
C ASP A 244 13.07 9.14 -12.52
N GLU A 245 12.63 10.39 -12.28
CA GLU A 245 13.48 11.53 -11.93
C GLU A 245 13.72 11.60 -10.40
N GLY A 246 13.08 10.70 -9.62
CA GLY A 246 13.18 10.63 -8.16
C GLY A 246 12.28 11.61 -7.43
N SER A 247 11.33 12.27 -8.11
CA SER A 247 10.31 13.09 -7.45
C SER A 247 9.30 12.18 -6.75
N ILE A 248 8.89 12.58 -5.53
CA ILE A 248 7.91 11.85 -4.72
C ILE A 248 6.58 12.57 -4.82
N TYR A 249 5.54 11.85 -5.22
CA TYR A 249 4.16 12.35 -5.20
C TYR A 249 3.45 11.79 -3.99
N VAL A 250 2.83 12.66 -3.19
CA VAL A 250 2.18 12.30 -1.92
C VAL A 250 0.69 12.61 -2.00
N ALA A 251 -0.12 11.57 -2.04
CA ALA A 251 -1.58 11.70 -1.94
C ALA A 251 -2.01 11.77 -0.48
N GLN A 252 -3.02 12.61 -0.17
CA GLN A 252 -3.50 12.78 1.19
C GLN A 252 -4.99 12.42 1.31
N TRP A 253 -5.31 11.60 2.30
CA TRP A 253 -6.69 11.30 2.69
C TRP A 253 -7.31 12.46 3.48
N ALA A 254 -8.61 12.71 3.31
CA ALA A 254 -9.36 13.74 4.03
C ALA A 254 -8.67 15.12 4.06
N SER A 255 -7.99 15.48 2.97
CA SER A 255 -7.17 16.69 2.87
C SER A 255 -7.96 17.97 2.59
N GLY A 256 -9.30 17.90 2.41
CA GLY A 256 -10.09 19.07 2.03
C GLY A 256 -9.89 19.53 0.58
N LYS A 257 -9.69 18.57 -0.34
CA LYS A 257 -9.46 18.79 -1.79
C LYS A 257 -8.08 19.34 -2.14
N VAL A 258 -7.07 19.02 -1.34
CA VAL A 258 -5.67 19.33 -1.68
C VAL A 258 -5.17 18.35 -2.75
N TYR A 259 -4.53 18.87 -3.80
CA TYR A 259 -3.85 18.07 -4.81
C TYR A 259 -2.70 17.26 -4.20
N PRO A 260 -2.28 16.15 -4.81
CA PRO A 260 -1.05 15.46 -4.41
C PRO A 260 0.13 16.42 -4.40
N TYR A 261 0.96 16.35 -3.35
CA TYR A 261 2.19 17.13 -3.31
C TYR A 261 3.25 16.46 -4.18
N LYS A 262 3.99 17.26 -4.94
CA LYS A 262 5.21 16.85 -5.61
C LYS A 262 6.41 17.36 -4.81
N LEU A 263 7.26 16.46 -4.37
CA LEU A 263 8.51 16.76 -3.67
C LEU A 263 9.66 16.47 -4.65
N THR A 264 10.54 17.43 -4.84
CA THR A 264 11.73 17.28 -5.67
C THR A 264 12.98 17.30 -4.80
N ARG A 265 13.99 16.55 -5.22
CA ARG A 265 15.30 16.62 -4.55
C ARG A 265 15.94 17.97 -4.87
N VAL A 266 16.44 18.64 -3.83
CA VAL A 266 17.22 19.89 -3.94
C VAL A 266 18.70 19.57 -4.00
#